data_6a6a03cb8b6d851c5489e00f2e5b5981
#
_entry.id   6a6a03cb8b6d851c5489e00f2e5b5981
#
_cell.length_a   1.000
_cell.length_b   1.000
_cell.length_c   1.000
_cell.angle_alpha   90.00
_cell.angle_beta   90.00
_cell.angle_gamma   90.00
#
_symmetry.space_group_name_H-M   'P 1'
#
loop_
_entity.id
_entity.type
_entity.pdbx_description
1 polymer ?
#
loop_
_entity_poly.entity_id
_entity_poly.type
_entity_poly.pdbx_seq_one_letter_code
_entity_poly.pdbx_strand_id
1 'polypeptide(L)'
;MSSWELPPKGGHQDLADGIYLQTMTAKQLQERLKKDDILIVPIGSTENHGPHACLGEDTFLVTRMAELVAQKTGCTVAQPLSYGSHPYHHMGMPGTVIVPEEIFTGMLKAMMAGFWNMGFRKMILLNGHGQEYVIPTAIHQFMKTYQVPAVLVNLNWYHAVQDHFKTKDQGGPYETNFIHADEVETSWSLALFPEMIRMEDAVDTKVKAFLPEGHVDKAGNLLHRPIAWYGQAGAGPIELMATPEGVVGKATAASAEKAIPGVKALLDYMVKLHDDILATFPPGKLPPIEQVTQRPREEVEAAIRGPLAQGGRSIYSLHYPPA
;
A
#
# COMPACT_ATOMS: atom_id res chain seq x y z
N MET A 1 16.57 -16.64 -39.85
CA MET A 1 16.52 -16.65 -38.40
C MET A 1 16.42 -15.21 -37.94
N SER A 2 15.38 -14.83 -37.23
CA SER A 2 15.28 -13.50 -36.63
C SER A 2 16.33 -13.39 -35.53
N SER A 3 17.30 -12.47 -35.70
CA SER A 3 18.23 -12.14 -34.61
C SER A 3 17.54 -11.20 -33.63
N TRP A 4 17.32 -11.64 -32.43
CA TRP A 4 16.90 -10.76 -31.34
C TRP A 4 18.08 -9.88 -30.93
N GLU A 5 17.90 -8.56 -30.98
CA GLU A 5 18.79 -7.63 -30.27
C GLU A 5 18.35 -7.56 -28.82
N LEU A 6 19.19 -8.09 -27.92
CA LEU A 6 18.91 -8.00 -26.51
C LEU A 6 19.28 -6.58 -26.01
N PRO A 7 18.42 -5.94 -25.21
CA PRO A 7 18.75 -4.62 -24.66
C PRO A 7 19.98 -4.71 -23.75
N PRO A 8 20.82 -3.68 -23.72
CA PRO A 8 22.01 -3.69 -22.88
C PRO A 8 21.72 -3.59 -21.39
N LYS A 9 20.47 -3.22 -21.04
CA LYS A 9 19.97 -3.11 -19.67
C LYS A 9 18.66 -3.89 -19.54
N GLY A 10 18.32 -4.28 -18.31
CA GLY A 10 17.05 -4.88 -17.97
C GLY A 10 15.84 -3.95 -18.21
N GLY A 11 14.67 -4.37 -17.80
CA GLY A 11 13.42 -3.61 -17.95
C GLY A 11 13.22 -2.52 -16.89
N HIS A 12 11.96 -2.15 -16.67
CA HIS A 12 11.57 -0.96 -15.88
C HIS A 12 11.96 -0.94 -14.40
N GLN A 13 12.47 -2.00 -13.83
CA GLN A 13 12.89 -2.08 -12.42
C GLN A 13 14.40 -2.22 -12.27
N ASP A 14 15.15 -1.73 -13.25
CA ASP A 14 16.61 -1.79 -13.26
C ASP A 14 17.28 -0.59 -12.57
N LEU A 15 16.58 0.09 -11.67
CA LEU A 15 17.20 1.12 -10.85
C LEU A 15 18.37 0.50 -10.09
N ALA A 16 19.52 0.58 -10.72
CA ALA A 16 20.78 -0.03 -10.28
C ALA A 16 21.25 0.47 -8.90
N ASP A 17 20.61 1.50 -8.38
CA ASP A 17 20.94 2.17 -7.13
C ASP A 17 20.51 1.40 -5.88
N GLY A 18 20.03 0.15 -6.05
CA GLY A 18 19.75 -0.71 -4.91
C GLY A 18 18.55 -0.29 -4.07
N ILE A 19 17.56 0.38 -4.67
CA ILE A 19 16.30 0.70 -4.00
C ILE A 19 15.45 -0.56 -3.87
N TYR A 20 15.29 -1.30 -4.97
CA TYR A 20 14.44 -2.48 -5.00
C TYR A 20 15.13 -3.74 -4.47
N LEU A 21 14.40 -4.48 -3.64
CA LEU A 21 14.85 -5.77 -3.10
C LEU A 21 15.26 -6.75 -4.20
N GLN A 22 14.46 -6.87 -5.26
CA GLN A 22 14.71 -7.82 -6.35
C GLN A 22 15.89 -7.45 -7.25
N THR A 23 16.40 -6.23 -7.19
CA THR A 23 17.60 -5.82 -7.95
C THR A 23 18.89 -6.02 -7.15
N MET A 24 18.78 -6.39 -5.87
CA MET A 24 19.93 -6.66 -5.00
C MET A 24 20.40 -8.11 -5.11
N THR A 25 21.70 -8.30 -5.04
CA THR A 25 22.27 -9.61 -4.75
C THR A 25 22.11 -9.93 -3.25
N ALA A 26 22.18 -11.22 -2.89
CA ALA A 26 22.15 -11.62 -1.47
C ALA A 26 23.21 -10.91 -0.61
N LYS A 27 24.41 -10.65 -1.17
CA LYS A 27 25.47 -9.92 -0.48
C LYS A 27 25.07 -8.45 -0.25
N GLN A 28 24.51 -7.78 -1.24
CA GLN A 28 24.03 -6.40 -1.11
C GLN A 28 22.91 -6.30 -0.09
N LEU A 29 21.98 -7.26 -0.07
CA LEU A 29 20.94 -7.32 0.94
C LEU A 29 21.53 -7.45 2.36
N GLN A 30 22.49 -8.34 2.58
CA GLN A 30 23.14 -8.48 3.88
C GLN A 30 23.81 -7.18 4.36
N GLU A 31 24.47 -6.44 3.47
CA GLU A 31 25.08 -5.16 3.81
C GLU A 31 24.02 -4.06 4.06
N ARG A 32 22.90 -4.11 3.33
CA ARG A 32 21.78 -3.21 3.54
C ARG A 32 21.17 -3.40 4.92
N LEU A 33 20.85 -4.62 5.30
CA LEU A 33 20.21 -4.96 6.58
C LEU A 33 21.02 -4.55 7.82
N LYS A 34 22.34 -4.39 7.69
CA LYS A 34 23.20 -3.84 8.76
C LYS A 34 22.96 -2.35 9.01
N LYS A 35 22.47 -1.63 8.00
CA LYS A 35 22.26 -0.18 8.04
C LYS A 35 20.79 0.19 8.19
N ASP A 36 19.93 -0.60 7.55
CA ASP A 36 18.50 -0.37 7.50
C ASP A 36 17.78 -1.70 7.27
N ASP A 37 16.95 -2.10 8.22
CA ASP A 37 16.13 -3.31 8.18
C ASP A 37 14.62 -3.01 8.00
N ILE A 38 14.31 -1.78 7.52
CA ILE A 38 12.97 -1.39 7.09
C ILE A 38 12.75 -1.80 5.62
N LEU A 39 11.57 -2.32 5.34
CA LEU A 39 11.09 -2.61 4.00
C LEU A 39 9.78 -1.87 3.75
N ILE A 40 9.71 -1.04 2.71
CA ILE A 40 8.45 -0.52 2.21
C ILE A 40 7.88 -1.52 1.22
N VAL A 41 6.64 -1.92 1.43
CA VAL A 41 5.91 -2.86 0.56
C VAL A 41 4.78 -2.10 -0.13
N PRO A 42 4.94 -1.65 -1.38
CA PRO A 42 3.85 -1.03 -2.14
C PRO A 42 2.79 -2.06 -2.47
N ILE A 43 1.53 -1.75 -2.17
CA ILE A 43 0.39 -2.64 -2.38
C ILE A 43 -0.69 -1.86 -3.13
N GLY A 44 -0.87 -2.19 -4.39
CA GLY A 44 -1.87 -1.60 -5.26
C GLY A 44 -2.86 -2.63 -5.77
N SER A 45 -3.42 -2.34 -6.94
CA SER A 45 -4.30 -3.25 -7.66
C SER A 45 -4.16 -3.07 -9.18
N THR A 46 -4.83 -3.94 -9.94
CA THR A 46 -5.17 -3.72 -11.35
C THR A 46 -6.67 -3.54 -11.42
N GLU A 47 -7.10 -2.32 -11.65
CA GLU A 47 -8.47 -1.87 -11.49
C GLU A 47 -8.88 -0.89 -12.58
N ASN A 48 -10.16 -0.86 -12.90
CA ASN A 48 -10.72 0.16 -13.77
C ASN A 48 -10.74 1.52 -13.05
N HIS A 49 -10.02 2.49 -13.59
CA HIS A 49 -10.01 3.88 -13.13
C HIS A 49 -10.56 4.83 -14.20
N GLY A 50 -11.72 4.48 -14.71
CA GLY A 50 -12.36 5.25 -15.77
C GLY A 50 -11.65 5.14 -17.13
N PRO A 51 -12.11 5.89 -18.13
CA PRO A 51 -11.50 5.85 -19.45
C PRO A 51 -10.17 6.64 -19.54
N HIS A 52 -9.84 7.44 -18.53
CA HIS A 52 -8.75 8.40 -18.56
C HIS A 52 -7.49 7.96 -17.78
N ALA A 53 -7.61 7.05 -16.82
CA ALA A 53 -6.46 6.63 -16.01
C ALA A 53 -6.05 5.18 -16.32
N CYS A 54 -4.80 4.86 -16.07
CA CYS A 54 -4.27 3.52 -16.34
C CYS A 54 -4.79 2.50 -15.32
N LEU A 55 -4.94 1.24 -15.74
CA LEU A 55 -5.45 0.16 -14.88
C LEU A 55 -4.56 -0.17 -13.66
N GLY A 56 -3.33 0.28 -13.67
CA GLY A 56 -2.38 0.10 -12.57
C GLY A 56 -2.23 1.33 -11.68
N GLU A 57 -3.17 2.26 -11.70
CA GLU A 57 -3.10 3.54 -10.98
C GLU A 57 -2.68 3.37 -9.53
N ASP A 58 -3.41 2.56 -8.77
CA ASP A 58 -3.12 2.25 -7.37
C ASP A 58 -1.69 1.79 -7.14
N THR A 59 -1.20 0.93 -8.04
CA THR A 59 0.16 0.38 -7.96
C THR A 59 1.20 1.46 -8.24
N PHE A 60 1.00 2.27 -9.29
CA PHE A 60 1.95 3.32 -9.64
C PHE A 60 2.00 4.42 -8.58
N LEU A 61 0.86 4.79 -8.03
CA LEU A 61 0.75 5.80 -6.99
C LEU A 61 1.63 5.44 -5.77
N VAL A 62 1.44 4.28 -5.19
CA VAL A 62 2.24 3.86 -4.02
C VAL A 62 3.68 3.52 -4.37
N THR A 63 3.94 3.03 -5.58
CA THR A 63 5.31 2.74 -6.04
C THR A 63 6.14 4.02 -6.18
N ARG A 64 5.59 5.06 -6.84
CA ARG A 64 6.29 6.33 -6.97
C ARG A 64 6.59 6.99 -5.63
N MET A 65 5.64 6.94 -4.70
CA MET A 65 5.87 7.44 -3.34
C MET A 65 6.94 6.65 -2.60
N ALA A 66 6.92 5.32 -2.67
CA ALA A 66 7.92 4.48 -2.05
C ALA A 66 9.34 4.72 -2.64
N GLU A 67 9.44 4.89 -3.96
CA GLU A 67 10.70 5.22 -4.64
C GLU A 67 11.29 6.54 -4.15
N LEU A 68 10.47 7.60 -4.08
CA LEU A 68 10.90 8.92 -3.63
C LEU A 68 11.38 8.89 -2.17
N VAL A 69 10.68 8.17 -1.30
CA VAL A 69 11.09 7.97 0.10
C VAL A 69 12.39 7.18 0.18
N ALA A 70 12.52 6.09 -0.58
CA ALA A 70 13.72 5.26 -0.58
C ALA A 70 14.96 6.00 -1.12
N GLN A 71 14.79 6.85 -2.14
CA GLN A 71 15.87 7.72 -2.63
C GLN A 71 16.40 8.67 -1.55
N LYS A 72 15.52 9.14 -0.67
CA LYS A 72 15.87 10.08 0.40
C LYS A 72 16.43 9.39 1.64
N THR A 73 15.89 8.23 2.02
CA THR A 73 16.24 7.53 3.25
C THR A 73 17.29 6.43 3.06
N GLY A 74 17.36 5.87 1.86
CA GLY A 74 18.16 4.69 1.58
C GLY A 74 17.47 3.37 1.97
N CYS A 75 16.20 3.37 2.37
CA CYS A 75 15.48 2.13 2.71
C CYS A 75 15.25 1.25 1.47
N THR A 76 14.81 0.04 1.71
CA THR A 76 14.51 -0.93 0.64
C THR A 76 13.03 -0.91 0.29
N VAL A 77 12.73 -1.03 -1.01
CA VAL A 77 11.36 -1.18 -1.53
C VAL A 77 11.18 -2.62 -2.04
N ALA A 78 10.13 -3.30 -1.62
CA ALA A 78 9.73 -4.58 -2.19
C ALA A 78 9.17 -4.38 -3.60
N GLN A 79 9.15 -5.45 -4.40
CA GLN A 79 8.43 -5.43 -5.66
C GLN A 79 6.95 -5.11 -5.41
N PRO A 80 6.37 -4.14 -6.14
CA PRO A 80 4.97 -3.77 -5.95
C PRO A 80 4.01 -4.91 -6.21
N LEU A 81 2.96 -5.01 -5.41
CA LEU A 81 1.83 -5.89 -5.67
C LEU A 81 0.85 -5.17 -6.58
N SER A 82 0.66 -5.74 -7.77
CA SER A 82 -0.19 -5.16 -8.82
C SER A 82 -1.58 -5.82 -8.92
N TYR A 83 -1.86 -6.81 -8.10
CA TYR A 83 -3.16 -7.48 -8.02
C TYR A 83 -3.62 -7.49 -6.58
N GLY A 84 -4.81 -6.96 -6.34
CA GLY A 84 -5.38 -6.75 -5.02
C GLY A 84 -6.75 -7.41 -4.82
N SER A 85 -7.25 -7.29 -3.60
CA SER A 85 -8.63 -7.56 -3.26
C SER A 85 -9.46 -6.31 -3.54
N HIS A 86 -10.70 -6.47 -3.98
CA HIS A 86 -11.54 -5.36 -4.42
C HIS A 86 -12.87 -5.32 -3.70
N PRO A 87 -13.46 -4.12 -3.50
CA PRO A 87 -14.84 -3.98 -3.09
C PRO A 87 -15.80 -4.62 -4.11
N TYR A 88 -16.97 -4.99 -3.64
CA TYR A 88 -17.98 -5.66 -4.45
C TYR A 88 -18.36 -4.90 -5.74
N HIS A 89 -18.42 -3.57 -5.69
CA HIS A 89 -18.83 -2.75 -6.83
C HIS A 89 -17.86 -2.80 -8.03
N HIS A 90 -16.65 -3.30 -7.84
CA HIS A 90 -15.68 -3.46 -8.93
C HIS A 90 -15.88 -4.76 -9.72
N MET A 91 -16.77 -5.64 -9.29
CA MET A 91 -17.07 -6.87 -10.02
C MET A 91 -17.63 -6.58 -11.41
N GLY A 92 -17.01 -7.18 -12.41
CA GLY A 92 -17.43 -7.03 -13.80
C GLY A 92 -16.97 -5.75 -14.51
N MET A 93 -16.25 -4.86 -13.84
CA MET A 93 -15.65 -3.70 -14.50
C MET A 93 -14.52 -4.13 -15.43
N PRO A 94 -14.52 -3.69 -16.72
CA PRO A 94 -13.45 -4.03 -17.66
C PRO A 94 -12.07 -3.58 -17.16
N GLY A 95 -11.10 -4.49 -17.19
CA GLY A 95 -9.73 -4.21 -16.74
C GLY A 95 -9.46 -4.48 -15.27
N THR A 96 -10.47 -4.77 -14.46
CA THR A 96 -10.30 -5.13 -13.05
C THR A 96 -9.99 -6.61 -12.88
N VAL A 97 -8.95 -6.91 -12.08
CA VAL A 97 -8.52 -8.28 -11.73
C VAL A 97 -8.65 -8.46 -10.23
N ILE A 98 -9.67 -9.18 -9.81
CA ILE A 98 -9.99 -9.39 -8.40
C ILE A 98 -9.27 -10.63 -7.85
N VAL A 99 -8.50 -10.45 -6.77
CA VAL A 99 -7.96 -11.55 -5.98
C VAL A 99 -8.87 -11.77 -4.76
N PRO A 100 -9.39 -12.98 -4.54
CA PRO A 100 -10.19 -13.27 -3.35
C PRO A 100 -9.45 -12.94 -2.05
N GLU A 101 -10.17 -12.44 -1.05
CA GLU A 101 -9.61 -11.93 0.21
C GLU A 101 -8.76 -12.98 0.94
N GLU A 102 -9.19 -14.23 0.98
CA GLU A 102 -8.45 -15.31 1.63
C GLU A 102 -7.12 -15.62 0.93
N ILE A 103 -7.08 -15.52 -0.41
CA ILE A 103 -5.86 -15.72 -1.19
C ILE A 103 -4.92 -14.53 -0.97
N PHE A 104 -5.45 -13.31 -1.06
CA PHE A 104 -4.66 -12.09 -0.87
C PHE A 104 -4.09 -12.00 0.55
N THR A 105 -4.90 -12.25 1.56
CA THR A 105 -4.47 -12.31 2.96
C THR A 105 -3.40 -13.37 3.18
N GLY A 106 -3.59 -14.57 2.61
CA GLY A 106 -2.62 -15.67 2.66
C GLY A 106 -1.29 -15.30 2.01
N MET A 107 -1.34 -14.64 0.85
CA MET A 107 -0.16 -14.16 0.13
C MET A 107 0.61 -13.11 0.95
N LEU A 108 -0.07 -12.09 1.48
CA LEU A 108 0.56 -11.07 2.32
C LEU A 108 1.23 -11.67 3.56
N LYS A 109 0.55 -12.62 4.23
CA LYS A 109 1.11 -13.32 5.37
C LYS A 109 2.38 -14.10 5.00
N ALA A 110 2.38 -14.81 3.86
CA ALA A 110 3.54 -15.54 3.37
C ALA A 110 4.70 -14.60 2.97
N MET A 111 4.39 -13.46 2.36
CA MET A 111 5.39 -12.44 2.01
C MET A 111 6.05 -11.85 3.24
N MET A 112 5.27 -11.43 4.26
CA MET A 112 5.81 -10.93 5.52
C MET A 112 6.71 -11.98 6.19
N ALA A 113 6.33 -13.26 6.16
CA ALA A 113 7.16 -14.33 6.67
C ALA A 113 8.48 -14.50 5.88
N GLY A 114 8.40 -14.40 4.56
CA GLY A 114 9.58 -14.42 3.68
C GLY A 114 10.53 -13.26 3.97
N PHE A 115 10.01 -12.04 4.08
CA PHE A 115 10.80 -10.85 4.40
C PHE A 115 11.45 -10.94 5.79
N TRP A 116 10.71 -11.45 6.79
CA TRP A 116 11.29 -11.73 8.11
C TRP A 116 12.46 -12.73 8.00
N ASN A 117 12.30 -13.81 7.28
CA ASN A 117 13.34 -14.82 7.09
C ASN A 117 14.56 -14.27 6.33
N MET A 118 14.38 -13.26 5.48
CA MET A 118 15.49 -12.55 4.82
C MET A 118 16.28 -11.65 5.78
N GLY A 119 15.67 -11.20 6.87
CA GLY A 119 16.31 -10.32 7.84
C GLY A 119 15.62 -8.98 8.07
N PHE A 120 14.60 -8.63 7.30
CA PHE A 120 13.78 -7.44 7.59
C PHE A 120 13.02 -7.62 8.89
N ARG A 121 12.99 -6.59 9.70
CA ARG A 121 12.35 -6.61 11.02
C ARG A 121 11.22 -5.58 11.12
N LYS A 122 11.19 -4.65 10.20
CA LYS A 122 10.24 -3.55 10.14
C LYS A 122 9.70 -3.47 8.73
N MET A 123 8.37 -3.46 8.60
CA MET A 123 7.72 -3.44 7.29
C MET A 123 6.62 -2.38 7.29
N ILE A 124 6.67 -1.50 6.29
CA ILE A 124 5.61 -0.51 6.02
C ILE A 124 4.84 -1.00 4.81
N LEU A 125 3.64 -1.52 5.04
CA LEU A 125 2.72 -1.95 4.00
C LEU A 125 1.97 -0.70 3.53
N LEU A 126 2.42 -0.14 2.40
CA LEU A 126 1.87 1.09 1.82
C LEU A 126 0.74 0.73 0.85
N ASN A 127 -0.49 0.96 1.28
CA ASN A 127 -1.68 0.63 0.50
C ASN A 127 -2.13 1.79 -0.39
N GLY A 128 -2.33 1.49 -1.68
CA GLY A 128 -2.83 2.40 -2.71
C GLY A 128 -4.30 2.23 -3.07
N HIS A 129 -4.93 1.17 -2.63
CA HIS A 129 -6.23 0.72 -3.12
C HIS A 129 -7.28 0.61 -2.00
N GLY A 130 -8.55 0.64 -2.37
CA GLY A 130 -9.71 0.45 -1.48
C GLY A 130 -9.81 -0.96 -0.87
N GLN A 131 -8.70 -1.48 -0.34
CA GLN A 131 -8.57 -2.80 0.29
C GLN A 131 -8.06 -2.71 1.73
N GLU A 132 -8.26 -1.59 2.38
CA GLU A 132 -7.75 -1.31 3.73
C GLU A 132 -8.25 -2.28 4.81
N TYR A 133 -9.34 -2.99 4.55
CA TYR A 133 -9.90 -3.99 5.48
C TYR A 133 -9.12 -5.32 5.45
N VAL A 134 -8.45 -5.66 4.35
CA VAL A 134 -7.76 -6.94 4.17
C VAL A 134 -6.35 -6.93 4.77
N ILE A 135 -5.61 -5.83 4.59
CA ILE A 135 -4.22 -5.72 5.03
C ILE A 135 -4.07 -5.85 6.55
N PRO A 136 -4.87 -5.16 7.40
CA PRO A 136 -4.85 -5.38 8.83
C PRO A 136 -5.13 -6.83 9.22
N THR A 137 -6.06 -7.49 8.51
CA THR A 137 -6.35 -8.91 8.72
C THR A 137 -5.12 -9.79 8.47
N ALA A 138 -4.38 -9.53 7.40
CA ALA A 138 -3.13 -10.25 7.10
C ALA A 138 -2.06 -10.04 8.18
N ILE A 139 -1.90 -8.80 8.66
CA ILE A 139 -0.98 -8.47 9.76
C ILE A 139 -1.36 -9.22 11.04
N HIS A 140 -2.64 -9.16 11.42
CA HIS A 140 -3.13 -9.86 12.60
C HIS A 140 -2.94 -11.39 12.50
N GLN A 141 -3.21 -11.97 11.33
CA GLN A 141 -2.99 -13.40 11.12
C GLN A 141 -1.50 -13.77 11.17
N PHE A 142 -0.63 -12.93 10.59
CA PHE A 142 0.82 -13.11 10.71
C PHE A 142 1.27 -13.10 12.17
N MET A 143 0.86 -12.07 12.93
CA MET A 143 1.24 -11.92 14.33
C MET A 143 0.71 -13.06 15.20
N LYS A 144 -0.53 -13.49 15.01
CA LYS A 144 -1.10 -14.64 15.73
C LYS A 144 -0.38 -15.95 15.40
N THR A 145 0.03 -16.13 14.14
CA THR A 145 0.68 -17.37 13.71
C THR A 145 2.11 -17.46 14.24
N TYR A 146 2.90 -16.41 14.08
CA TYR A 146 4.35 -16.47 14.30
C TYR A 146 4.80 -15.85 15.63
N GLN A 147 4.10 -14.84 16.13
CA GLN A 147 4.40 -14.15 17.38
C GLN A 147 5.87 -13.69 17.47
N VAL A 148 6.43 -13.21 16.37
CA VAL A 148 7.76 -12.61 16.32
C VAL A 148 7.64 -11.11 16.53
N PRO A 149 8.62 -10.43 17.16
CA PRO A 149 8.54 -9.01 17.50
C PRO A 149 8.80 -8.11 16.30
N ALA A 150 8.07 -8.30 15.21
CA ALA A 150 8.14 -7.44 14.03
C ALA A 150 7.45 -6.10 14.27
N VAL A 151 7.98 -5.03 13.67
CA VAL A 151 7.28 -3.74 13.56
C VAL A 151 6.55 -3.73 12.22
N LEU A 152 5.24 -3.80 12.26
CA LEU A 152 4.39 -3.85 11.06
C LEU A 152 3.46 -2.63 11.05
N VAL A 153 3.56 -1.83 10.00
CA VAL A 153 2.74 -0.62 9.80
C VAL A 153 1.86 -0.83 8.58
N ASN A 154 0.54 -0.72 8.74
CA ASN A 154 -0.39 -0.54 7.62
C ASN A 154 -0.57 0.95 7.38
N LEU A 155 -0.17 1.43 6.21
CA LEU A 155 -0.23 2.83 5.84
C LEU A 155 -1.11 3.01 4.60
N ASN A 156 -2.31 3.53 4.80
CA ASN A 156 -3.15 4.01 3.71
C ASN A 156 -2.78 5.46 3.41
N TRP A 157 -2.36 5.75 2.18
CA TRP A 157 -1.83 7.04 1.79
C TRP A 157 -2.82 8.19 2.08
N TYR A 158 -4.09 8.00 1.81
CA TYR A 158 -5.13 9.01 2.00
C TYR A 158 -5.51 9.23 3.48
N HIS A 159 -5.35 8.24 4.35
CA HIS A 159 -5.59 8.42 5.78
C HIS A 159 -4.47 9.17 6.49
N ALA A 160 -3.24 9.07 6.00
CA ALA A 160 -2.09 9.71 6.62
C ALA A 160 -2.11 11.24 6.53
N VAL A 161 -2.77 11.79 5.49
CA VAL A 161 -2.79 13.23 5.19
C VAL A 161 -4.20 13.74 4.87
N GLN A 162 -5.18 13.32 5.65
CA GLN A 162 -6.61 13.63 5.45
C GLN A 162 -6.91 15.12 5.23
N ASP A 163 -6.18 16.01 5.89
CA ASP A 163 -6.36 17.46 5.75
C ASP A 163 -6.13 17.99 4.33
N HIS A 164 -5.41 17.21 3.50
CA HIS A 164 -5.13 17.55 2.11
C HIS A 164 -6.20 17.04 1.14
N PHE A 165 -7.29 16.44 1.64
CA PHE A 165 -8.41 15.92 0.85
C PHE A 165 -9.68 16.79 0.99
N LYS A 166 -9.55 17.95 1.59
CA LYS A 166 -10.67 18.87 1.82
C LYS A 166 -11.26 19.37 0.50
N THR A 167 -12.58 19.37 0.45
CA THR A 167 -13.34 20.03 -0.61
C THR A 167 -13.38 21.55 -0.39
N LYS A 168 -13.83 22.30 -1.40
CA LYS A 168 -13.89 23.77 -1.34
C LYS A 168 -14.76 24.29 -0.21
N ASP A 169 -15.87 23.63 0.09
CA ASP A 169 -16.74 23.95 1.23
C ASP A 169 -16.06 23.68 2.59
N GLN A 170 -15.04 22.85 2.62
CA GLN A 170 -14.19 22.57 3.78
C GLN A 170 -12.90 23.41 3.80
N GLY A 171 -12.75 24.33 2.85
CA GLY A 171 -11.55 25.18 2.72
C GLY A 171 -10.39 24.53 1.97
N GLY A 172 -10.63 23.47 1.23
CA GLY A 172 -9.63 22.77 0.42
C GLY A 172 -9.67 23.13 -1.06
N PRO A 173 -8.86 22.45 -1.90
CA PRO A 173 -8.77 22.73 -3.34
C PRO A 173 -9.79 21.96 -4.19
N TYR A 174 -10.40 20.90 -3.66
CA TYR A 174 -11.20 19.95 -4.44
C TYR A 174 -12.67 20.34 -4.52
N GLU A 175 -13.32 20.01 -5.64
CA GLU A 175 -14.75 20.22 -5.83
C GLU A 175 -15.59 19.04 -5.31
N THR A 176 -15.01 17.81 -5.34
CA THR A 176 -15.66 16.59 -4.90
C THR A 176 -14.83 15.85 -3.87
N ASN A 177 -15.49 14.99 -3.09
CA ASN A 177 -14.82 14.08 -2.17
C ASN A 177 -14.01 13.03 -2.92
N PHE A 178 -12.96 12.54 -2.28
CA PHE A 178 -12.20 11.38 -2.73
C PHE A 178 -13.04 10.10 -2.62
N ILE A 179 -13.18 9.37 -3.73
CA ILE A 179 -13.87 8.08 -3.76
C ILE A 179 -13.13 7.11 -4.70
N HIS A 180 -13.22 7.31 -6.04
CA HIS A 180 -12.61 6.42 -7.01
C HIS A 180 -12.49 7.07 -8.37
N ALA A 181 -11.29 7.08 -8.96
CA ALA A 181 -10.97 7.68 -10.25
C ALA A 181 -11.51 9.12 -10.41
N ASP A 182 -11.67 9.80 -9.31
CA ASP A 182 -12.27 11.12 -9.19
C ASP A 182 -11.25 12.26 -9.33
N GLU A 183 -11.67 13.47 -8.99
CA GLU A 183 -10.82 14.65 -9.02
C GLU A 183 -9.56 14.50 -8.15
N VAL A 184 -9.69 13.90 -6.96
CA VAL A 184 -8.59 13.81 -6.00
C VAL A 184 -7.57 12.80 -6.48
N GLU A 185 -8.01 11.58 -6.76
CA GLU A 185 -7.14 10.47 -7.17
C GLU A 185 -6.43 10.79 -8.49
N THR A 186 -7.19 11.27 -9.48
CA THR A 186 -6.62 11.72 -10.75
C THR A 186 -5.62 12.87 -10.58
N SER A 187 -5.85 13.81 -9.65
CA SER A 187 -4.88 14.87 -9.35
C SER A 187 -3.56 14.34 -8.79
N TRP A 188 -3.63 13.34 -7.91
CA TRP A 188 -2.44 12.68 -7.36
C TRP A 188 -1.68 11.92 -8.44
N SER A 189 -2.39 11.23 -9.33
CA SER A 189 -1.81 10.53 -10.47
C SER A 189 -1.14 11.49 -11.45
N LEU A 190 -1.76 12.61 -11.76
CA LEU A 190 -1.16 13.68 -12.57
C LEU A 190 0.11 14.28 -11.92
N ALA A 191 0.20 14.30 -10.60
CA ALA A 191 1.39 14.78 -9.90
C ALA A 191 2.54 13.76 -9.90
N LEU A 192 2.25 12.46 -9.98
CA LEU A 192 3.24 11.38 -9.78
C LEU A 192 3.61 10.64 -11.09
N PHE A 193 2.68 10.49 -12.03
CA PHE A 193 2.87 9.77 -13.30
C PHE A 193 1.93 10.30 -14.41
N PRO A 194 2.04 11.60 -14.78
CA PRO A 194 1.13 12.24 -15.74
C PRO A 194 1.14 11.57 -17.12
N GLU A 195 2.21 10.89 -17.49
CA GLU A 195 2.38 10.21 -18.76
C GLU A 195 1.40 9.03 -18.96
N MET A 196 0.77 8.55 -17.90
CA MET A 196 -0.19 7.45 -17.92
C MET A 196 -1.66 7.91 -17.80
N ILE A 197 -1.90 9.23 -17.79
CA ILE A 197 -3.23 9.83 -17.66
C ILE A 197 -3.64 10.53 -18.96
N ARG A 198 -4.88 10.31 -19.39
CA ARG A 198 -5.48 10.83 -20.61
C ARG A 198 -6.64 11.75 -20.26
N MET A 199 -6.35 12.98 -19.86
CA MET A 199 -7.40 13.91 -19.41
C MET A 199 -8.46 14.23 -20.47
N GLU A 200 -8.13 14.06 -21.76
CA GLU A 200 -9.07 14.21 -22.87
C GLU A 200 -10.21 13.19 -22.84
N ASP A 201 -10.01 12.06 -22.16
CA ASP A 201 -11.01 10.99 -22.01
C ASP A 201 -11.74 11.05 -20.66
N ALA A 202 -11.39 11.99 -19.78
CA ALA A 202 -11.97 12.07 -18.44
C ALA A 202 -13.48 12.36 -18.49
N VAL A 203 -14.24 11.68 -17.64
CA VAL A 203 -15.68 11.84 -17.50
C VAL A 203 -16.07 12.11 -16.05
N ASP A 204 -17.18 12.82 -15.87
CA ASP A 204 -17.75 13.09 -14.55
C ASP A 204 -18.97 12.21 -14.30
N THR A 205 -19.09 11.72 -13.08
CA THR A 205 -20.26 10.97 -12.62
C THR A 205 -20.82 11.55 -11.34
N LYS A 206 -22.03 11.13 -10.95
CA LYS A 206 -22.65 11.53 -9.69
C LYS A 206 -22.85 10.34 -8.79
N VAL A 207 -22.30 10.44 -7.59
CA VAL A 207 -22.57 9.48 -6.53
C VAL A 207 -24.06 9.55 -6.15
N LYS A 208 -24.70 8.37 -6.02
CA LYS A 208 -26.07 8.24 -5.55
C LYS A 208 -26.06 7.56 -4.20
N ALA A 209 -26.55 8.24 -3.19
CA ALA A 209 -26.86 7.64 -1.91
C ALA A 209 -28.32 7.11 -1.92
N PHE A 210 -28.58 6.03 -1.20
CA PHE A 210 -29.92 5.46 -1.04
C PHE A 210 -30.65 6.05 0.16
N LEU A 211 -29.89 6.44 1.18
CA LEU A 211 -30.42 7.07 2.38
C LEU A 211 -30.40 8.60 2.24
N PRO A 212 -31.18 9.31 3.07
CA PRO A 212 -31.08 10.76 3.17
C PRO A 212 -29.66 11.21 3.49
N GLU A 213 -29.34 12.47 3.17
CA GLU A 213 -28.04 13.03 3.47
C GLU A 213 -27.69 12.93 4.97
N GLY A 214 -26.41 12.65 5.27
CA GLY A 214 -25.92 12.53 6.65
C GLY A 214 -25.79 11.10 7.17
N HIS A 215 -26.08 10.10 6.34
CA HIS A 215 -25.91 8.68 6.68
C HIS A 215 -24.62 8.08 6.11
N VAL A 216 -24.32 6.83 6.53
CA VAL A 216 -23.08 6.10 6.21
C VAL A 216 -22.97 5.62 4.77
N ASP A 217 -24.03 5.69 3.98
CA ASP A 217 -24.07 5.26 2.59
C ASP A 217 -23.53 6.31 1.59
N LYS A 218 -23.04 7.45 2.07
CA LYS A 218 -22.40 8.47 1.25
C LYS A 218 -20.89 8.41 1.41
N ALA A 219 -20.22 7.74 0.49
CA ALA A 219 -18.78 7.55 0.52
C ALA A 219 -17.96 8.84 0.34
N GLY A 220 -16.71 8.78 0.69
CA GLY A 220 -15.66 9.66 0.23
C GLY A 220 -15.37 10.89 1.06
N ASN A 221 -16.16 11.24 2.07
CA ASN A 221 -15.82 12.36 2.94
C ASN A 221 -15.06 11.89 4.19
N LEU A 222 -13.74 11.88 4.14
CA LEU A 222 -12.87 11.46 5.23
C LEU A 222 -13.03 12.29 6.50
N LEU A 223 -13.55 13.51 6.38
CA LEU A 223 -13.71 14.45 7.49
C LEU A 223 -15.15 14.52 8.00
N HIS A 224 -16.09 13.92 7.27
CA HIS A 224 -17.49 13.87 7.66
C HIS A 224 -17.75 12.83 8.76
N ARG A 225 -18.82 13.00 9.52
CA ARG A 225 -19.26 12.04 10.54
C ARG A 225 -20.73 11.70 10.30
N PRO A 226 -21.09 10.41 10.26
CA PRO A 226 -20.23 9.22 10.32
C PRO A 226 -19.41 9.06 9.03
N ILE A 227 -18.20 8.50 9.14
CA ILE A 227 -17.37 8.20 7.97
C ILE A 227 -17.97 7.00 7.24
N ALA A 228 -18.24 7.17 5.97
CA ALA A 228 -18.87 6.16 5.12
C ALA A 228 -17.81 5.38 4.31
N TRP A 229 -16.99 4.59 4.99
CA TRP A 229 -16.06 3.66 4.40
C TRP A 229 -16.46 2.21 4.69
N TYR A 230 -15.82 1.27 4.02
CA TYR A 230 -16.10 -0.17 4.11
C TYR A 230 -16.22 -0.67 5.55
N GLY A 231 -15.48 -0.09 6.47
CA GLY A 231 -15.55 -0.44 7.90
C GLY A 231 -16.87 -0.10 8.59
N GLN A 232 -17.71 0.77 8.00
CA GLN A 232 -19.01 1.16 8.56
C GLN A 232 -20.18 0.81 7.64
N ALA A 233 -20.06 1.09 6.34
CA ALA A 233 -21.12 0.85 5.38
C ALA A 233 -21.17 -0.62 4.91
N GLY A 234 -20.02 -1.32 4.95
CA GLY A 234 -19.91 -2.67 4.43
C GLY A 234 -20.27 -2.76 2.95
N ALA A 235 -20.76 -3.90 2.51
CA ALA A 235 -21.16 -4.19 1.14
C ALA A 235 -22.60 -3.72 0.81
N GLY A 236 -23.08 -2.68 1.41
CA GLY A 236 -24.43 -2.17 1.21
C GLY A 236 -24.50 -1.12 0.10
N PRO A 237 -25.12 0.01 0.38
CA PRO A 237 -25.36 1.07 -0.60
C PRO A 237 -24.11 1.59 -1.30
N ILE A 238 -22.98 1.65 -0.60
CA ILE A 238 -21.71 2.13 -1.16
C ILE A 238 -21.24 1.26 -2.33
N GLU A 239 -21.39 -0.05 -2.19
CA GLU A 239 -20.98 -1.02 -3.20
C GLU A 239 -21.88 -0.99 -4.45
N LEU A 240 -23.10 -0.50 -4.30
CA LEU A 240 -24.08 -0.38 -5.37
C LEU A 240 -24.03 0.97 -6.10
N MET A 241 -23.16 1.89 -5.66
CA MET A 241 -23.02 3.21 -6.26
C MET A 241 -22.04 3.24 -7.42
N ALA A 242 -21.45 2.11 -7.79
CA ALA A 242 -20.55 2.01 -8.93
C ALA A 242 -21.18 2.55 -10.21
N THR A 243 -20.41 3.26 -10.98
CA THR A 243 -20.82 3.77 -12.28
C THR A 243 -20.30 2.86 -13.39
N PRO A 244 -21.00 2.71 -14.52
CA PRO A 244 -20.53 1.94 -15.66
C PRO A 244 -19.18 2.44 -16.20
N GLU A 245 -18.89 3.72 -16.04
CA GLU A 245 -17.67 4.37 -16.50
C GLU A 245 -16.47 4.02 -15.63
N GLY A 246 -16.67 3.50 -14.41
CA GLY A 246 -15.59 3.26 -13.45
C GLY A 246 -15.04 4.53 -12.81
N VAL A 247 -15.82 5.62 -12.82
CA VAL A 247 -15.51 6.90 -12.16
C VAL A 247 -16.57 7.20 -11.12
N VAL A 248 -16.19 7.64 -9.94
CA VAL A 248 -17.13 8.04 -8.90
C VAL A 248 -16.77 9.45 -8.41
N GLY A 249 -17.17 10.47 -9.14
CA GLY A 249 -16.89 11.87 -8.87
C GLY A 249 -16.61 12.70 -10.10
N LYS A 250 -15.79 13.73 -9.97
CA LYS A 250 -15.58 14.76 -11.01
C LYS A 250 -14.13 14.74 -11.52
N ALA A 251 -13.76 13.73 -12.29
CA ALA A 251 -12.41 13.56 -12.81
C ALA A 251 -11.93 14.72 -13.68
N THR A 252 -12.85 15.38 -14.44
CA THR A 252 -12.49 16.50 -15.33
C THR A 252 -11.96 17.73 -14.58
N ALA A 253 -12.19 17.84 -13.27
CA ALA A 253 -11.69 18.93 -12.45
C ALA A 253 -10.27 18.69 -11.89
N ALA A 254 -9.67 17.53 -12.19
CA ALA A 254 -8.36 17.18 -11.67
C ALA A 254 -7.23 18.07 -12.18
N SER A 255 -6.26 18.33 -11.32
CA SER A 255 -4.98 18.94 -11.71
C SER A 255 -3.87 18.58 -10.72
N ALA A 256 -2.64 18.45 -11.23
CA ALA A 256 -1.48 18.12 -10.40
C ALA A 256 -1.26 19.13 -9.26
N GLU A 257 -1.50 20.41 -9.52
CA GLU A 257 -1.28 21.49 -8.55
C GLU A 257 -2.11 21.32 -7.27
N LYS A 258 -3.30 20.74 -7.38
CA LYS A 258 -4.17 20.46 -6.22
C LYS A 258 -3.57 19.39 -5.31
N ALA A 259 -2.91 18.39 -5.89
CA ALA A 259 -2.34 17.26 -5.15
C ALA A 259 -0.94 17.51 -4.59
N ILE A 260 -0.11 18.35 -5.23
CA ILE A 260 1.30 18.57 -4.85
C ILE A 260 1.49 18.84 -3.35
N PRO A 261 0.70 19.67 -2.67
CA PRO A 261 0.85 19.90 -1.23
C PRO A 261 0.65 18.61 -0.41
N GLY A 262 -0.37 17.83 -0.76
CA GLY A 262 -0.66 16.55 -0.11
C GLY A 262 0.42 15.50 -0.36
N VAL A 263 0.88 15.38 -1.59
CA VAL A 263 2.01 14.49 -1.97
C VAL A 263 3.24 14.80 -1.13
N LYS A 264 3.63 16.08 -1.06
CA LYS A 264 4.79 16.51 -0.26
C LYS A 264 4.61 16.19 1.23
N ALA A 265 3.43 16.49 1.79
CA ALA A 265 3.13 16.21 3.19
C ALA A 265 3.21 14.71 3.50
N LEU A 266 2.72 13.85 2.60
CA LEU A 266 2.81 12.40 2.76
C LEU A 266 4.27 11.91 2.67
N LEU A 267 5.04 12.38 1.71
CA LEU A 267 6.45 12.02 1.56
C LEU A 267 7.26 12.44 2.80
N ASP A 268 7.04 13.65 3.32
CA ASP A 268 7.70 14.13 4.54
C ASP A 268 7.29 13.30 5.76
N TYR A 269 6.01 12.92 5.86
CA TYR A 269 5.54 12.02 6.91
C TYR A 269 6.19 10.64 6.81
N MET A 270 6.28 10.05 5.62
CA MET A 270 6.88 8.73 5.42
C MET A 270 8.37 8.72 5.74
N VAL A 271 9.11 9.77 5.37
CA VAL A 271 10.52 9.94 5.76
C VAL A 271 10.65 10.04 7.28
N LYS A 272 9.80 10.86 7.91
CA LYS A 272 9.78 10.98 9.38
C LYS A 272 9.44 9.65 10.05
N LEU A 273 8.46 8.91 9.55
CA LEU A 273 8.09 7.59 10.07
C LEU A 273 9.26 6.61 9.99
N HIS A 274 9.95 6.56 8.86
CA HIS A 274 11.14 5.75 8.67
C HIS A 274 12.22 6.10 9.71
N ASP A 275 12.56 7.38 9.83
CA ASP A 275 13.62 7.85 10.73
C ASP A 275 13.27 7.60 12.21
N ASP A 276 12.02 7.84 12.60
CA ASP A 276 11.54 7.59 13.97
C ASP A 276 11.55 6.08 14.30
N ILE A 277 11.21 5.22 13.35
CA ILE A 277 11.30 3.76 13.54
C ILE A 277 12.76 3.34 13.76
N LEU A 278 13.70 3.81 12.95
CA LEU A 278 15.13 3.49 13.10
C LEU A 278 15.74 4.11 14.36
N ALA A 279 15.32 5.30 14.75
CA ALA A 279 15.76 5.92 16.00
C ALA A 279 15.28 5.13 17.23
N THR A 280 14.04 4.63 17.21
CA THR A 280 13.48 3.83 18.29
C THR A 280 14.02 2.39 18.31
N PHE A 281 14.12 1.80 17.13
CA PHE A 281 14.58 0.43 16.91
C PHE A 281 15.68 0.42 15.84
N PRO A 282 16.94 0.74 16.19
CA PRO A 282 18.06 0.61 15.26
C PRO A 282 18.12 -0.76 14.60
N PRO A 283 18.85 -0.94 13.48
CA PRO A 283 18.92 -2.21 12.76
C PRO A 283 19.20 -3.39 13.69
N GLY A 284 18.38 -4.43 13.62
CA GLY A 284 18.43 -5.60 14.50
C GLY A 284 17.85 -5.40 15.90
N LYS A 285 17.43 -4.20 16.28
CA LYS A 285 16.68 -3.97 17.53
C LYS A 285 15.18 -4.09 17.30
N LEU A 286 14.49 -4.63 18.26
CA LEU A 286 13.09 -5.02 18.18
C LEU A 286 12.36 -4.68 19.48
N PRO A 287 11.02 -4.57 19.45
CA PRO A 287 10.22 -4.56 20.67
C PRO A 287 10.58 -5.72 21.60
N PRO A 288 10.44 -5.56 22.90
CA PRO A 288 10.70 -6.64 23.85
C PRO A 288 9.85 -7.89 23.55
N ILE A 289 10.48 -9.06 23.49
CA ILE A 289 9.82 -10.33 23.15
C ILE A 289 8.62 -10.57 24.07
N GLU A 290 8.76 -10.29 25.36
CA GLU A 290 7.75 -10.51 26.39
C GLU A 290 6.47 -9.68 26.20
N GLN A 291 6.55 -8.60 25.40
CA GLN A 291 5.40 -7.71 25.11
C GLN A 291 4.63 -8.13 23.86
N VAL A 292 5.20 -8.98 23.02
CA VAL A 292 4.64 -9.29 21.70
C VAL A 292 4.36 -10.77 21.48
N THR A 293 4.83 -11.67 22.35
CA THR A 293 4.68 -13.11 22.18
C THR A 293 4.47 -13.84 23.51
N GLN A 294 3.72 -14.92 23.44
CA GLN A 294 3.60 -15.93 24.52
C GLN A 294 4.44 -17.18 24.24
N ARG A 295 5.20 -17.18 23.13
CA ARG A 295 6.10 -18.29 22.80
C ARG A 295 7.29 -18.35 23.77
N PRO A 296 7.86 -19.54 23.97
CA PRO A 296 9.12 -19.67 24.70
C PRO A 296 10.19 -18.74 24.10
N ARG A 297 10.93 -18.07 24.97
CA ARG A 297 11.95 -17.08 24.57
C ARG A 297 12.98 -17.66 23.61
N GLU A 298 13.45 -18.89 23.89
CA GLU A 298 14.45 -19.59 23.09
C GLU A 298 13.97 -19.83 21.64
N GLU A 299 12.68 -20.08 21.47
CA GLU A 299 12.08 -20.30 20.16
C GLU A 299 12.08 -19.02 19.32
N VAL A 300 11.69 -17.90 19.92
CA VAL A 300 11.68 -16.60 19.25
C VAL A 300 13.11 -16.11 18.98
N GLU A 301 14.03 -16.24 19.93
CA GLU A 301 15.43 -15.88 19.74
C GLU A 301 16.09 -16.70 18.63
N ALA A 302 15.75 -17.97 18.49
CA ALA A 302 16.22 -18.80 17.38
C ALA A 302 15.70 -18.30 16.03
N ALA A 303 14.46 -17.83 15.96
CA ALA A 303 13.90 -17.24 14.72
C ALA A 303 14.52 -15.87 14.39
N ILE A 304 14.93 -15.10 15.40
CA ILE A 304 15.56 -13.79 15.22
C ILE A 304 17.01 -13.91 14.72
N ARG A 305 17.75 -14.96 15.06
CA ARG A 305 19.17 -15.12 14.70
C ARG A 305 19.46 -15.16 13.21
N GLY A 306 18.43 -15.24 12.36
CA GLY A 306 18.56 -15.09 10.93
C GLY A 306 18.45 -16.41 10.15
N PRO A 307 18.92 -16.45 8.91
CA PRO A 307 18.75 -17.61 8.03
C PRO A 307 19.38 -18.87 8.58
N LEU A 308 18.81 -20.02 8.22
CA LEU A 308 19.27 -21.36 8.64
C LEU A 308 20.77 -21.59 8.44
N ALA A 309 21.37 -21.04 7.36
CA ALA A 309 22.79 -21.13 7.07
C ALA A 309 23.69 -20.42 8.12
N GLN A 310 23.13 -19.53 8.91
CA GLN A 310 23.84 -18.82 10.00
C GLN A 310 23.45 -19.33 11.39
N GLY A 311 22.85 -20.50 11.46
CA GLY A 311 22.40 -21.09 12.72
C GLY A 311 21.08 -20.51 13.26
N GLY A 312 20.40 -19.68 12.49
CA GLY A 312 19.06 -19.20 12.77
C GLY A 312 17.98 -20.22 12.39
N ARG A 313 16.75 -19.87 12.71
CA ARG A 313 15.57 -20.69 12.41
C ARG A 313 14.59 -19.89 11.55
N SER A 314 14.05 -20.53 10.50
CA SER A 314 12.96 -19.94 9.73
C SER A 314 11.69 -19.92 10.55
N ILE A 315 10.93 -18.82 10.51
CA ILE A 315 9.61 -18.77 11.17
C ILE A 315 8.60 -19.75 10.57
N TYR A 316 8.80 -20.22 9.35
CA TYR A 316 7.96 -21.28 8.79
C TYR A 316 8.00 -22.60 9.60
N SER A 317 9.02 -22.81 10.42
CA SER A 317 9.11 -23.97 11.31
C SER A 317 8.41 -23.75 12.66
N LEU A 318 7.87 -22.55 12.91
CA LEU A 318 7.06 -22.28 14.08
C LEU A 318 5.64 -22.78 13.84
N HIS A 319 5.18 -23.70 14.65
CA HIS A 319 3.78 -24.12 14.65
C HIS A 319 2.91 -23.05 15.30
N TYR A 320 1.60 -23.14 15.13
CA TYR A 320 0.67 -22.36 15.93
C TYR A 320 1.05 -22.48 17.41
N PRO A 321 0.93 -21.40 18.20
CA PRO A 321 1.20 -21.53 19.62
C PRO A 321 0.30 -22.62 20.21
N PRO A 322 0.80 -23.41 21.19
CA PRO A 322 -0.05 -24.33 21.91
C PRO A 322 -1.24 -23.58 22.49
N ALA A 323 -2.43 -24.17 22.38
CA ALA A 323 -3.68 -23.62 22.89
C ALA A 323 -3.63 -23.40 24.39
#